data_135e9b31b3a269b0ccdbfa9fd509fe15
#
_entry.id   135e9b31b3a269b0ccdbfa9fd509fe15
#
_cell.length_a   1.000
_cell.length_b   1.000
_cell.length_c   1.000
_cell.angle_alpha   90.00
_cell.angle_beta   90.00
_cell.angle_gamma   90.00
#
_symmetry.space_group_name_H-M   'P 1'
#
loop_
_entity.id
_entity.type
_entity.pdbx_description
1 polymer ?
#
loop_
_entity_poly.entity_id
_entity_poly.type
_entity_poly.pdbx_seq_one_letter_code
_entity_poly.pdbx_strand_id
1 'polypeptide(L)'
;MVESDKSVTLIPIFNDQAYYTKAFNYWRRIGNYIEAVHKWTDETFYVHVVEKLVANIGDGSDGKPLRVLGVGSGRGEIELVFLNKLLLKFPKIHTCVVEPCANLLTQYQHNIKEKATNFTFDWQNRTFEEFVKLQQESSFKYHFISACNSMYYVKNLQEALQSLYDMLAPGGSLLITITADYTGSGKLWRTFPYFGSETSSQDGSPNSASSSSHHRDSAHVHNVLRQLHIPYHIDNYTCYRKITRCFDEKESEDGNLALDFLTHTIRFRDAPKDLFQQVLACIKEYSVQRGDDWFFQSEHVCFFITKPT
;
A
#
# COMPACT_ATOMS: atom_id res chain seq x y z
N MET A 1 -48.26 -8.67 6.50
CA MET A 1 -47.20 -9.58 6.02
C MET A 1 -45.92 -8.80 6.12
N VAL A 2 -45.08 -9.12 7.07
CA VAL A 2 -43.74 -8.52 7.20
C VAL A 2 -42.91 -9.22 6.13
N GLU A 3 -42.48 -8.46 5.11
CA GLU A 3 -41.49 -8.96 4.18
C GLU A 3 -40.23 -9.35 4.98
N SER A 4 -39.88 -10.62 4.89
CA SER A 4 -38.66 -11.14 5.49
C SER A 4 -37.48 -10.40 4.86
N ASP A 5 -36.83 -9.62 5.70
CA ASP A 5 -35.56 -8.97 5.37
C ASP A 5 -34.58 -10.05 4.87
N LYS A 6 -34.39 -10.13 3.56
CA LYS A 6 -33.39 -11.02 2.99
C LYS A 6 -32.05 -10.46 3.44
N SER A 7 -31.38 -11.16 4.32
CA SER A 7 -30.00 -10.84 4.71
C SER A 7 -29.15 -10.78 3.43
N VAL A 8 -28.77 -9.58 3.02
CA VAL A 8 -27.90 -9.39 1.87
C VAL A 8 -26.50 -9.79 2.32
N THR A 9 -25.97 -10.84 1.73
CA THR A 9 -24.59 -11.28 1.97
C THR A 9 -23.65 -10.36 1.20
N LEU A 10 -22.79 -9.62 1.90
CA LEU A 10 -21.72 -8.82 1.29
C LEU A 10 -20.65 -9.77 0.76
N ILE A 11 -20.29 -9.64 -0.51
CA ILE A 11 -19.29 -10.48 -1.16
C ILE A 11 -17.96 -9.74 -1.19
N PRO A 12 -16.89 -10.25 -0.53
CA PRO A 12 -15.58 -9.63 -0.56
C PRO A 12 -15.05 -9.51 -2.00
N ILE A 13 -14.50 -8.34 -2.35
CA ILE A 13 -13.95 -8.09 -3.69
C ILE A 13 -12.77 -9.02 -4.02
N PHE A 14 -12.08 -9.53 -3.01
CA PHE A 14 -10.95 -10.45 -3.15
C PHE A 14 -11.34 -11.85 -3.62
N ASN A 15 -12.63 -12.18 -3.57
CA ASN A 15 -13.16 -13.46 -4.06
C ASN A 15 -13.22 -13.51 -5.61
N ASP A 16 -13.14 -12.35 -6.29
CA ASP A 16 -13.03 -12.23 -7.73
C ASP A 16 -11.81 -11.40 -8.12
N GLN A 17 -10.71 -12.10 -8.42
CA GLN A 17 -9.44 -11.46 -8.77
C GLN A 17 -9.51 -10.60 -10.03
N ALA A 18 -10.33 -10.98 -11.00
CA ALA A 18 -10.51 -10.22 -12.24
C ALA A 18 -11.25 -8.90 -11.96
N TYR A 19 -12.33 -8.98 -11.15
CA TYR A 19 -13.09 -7.81 -10.73
C TYR A 19 -12.26 -6.89 -9.84
N TYR A 20 -11.55 -7.45 -8.84
CA TYR A 20 -10.61 -6.68 -8.01
C TYR A 20 -9.61 -5.90 -8.87
N THR A 21 -8.99 -6.57 -9.84
CA THR A 21 -8.02 -5.92 -10.75
C THR A 21 -8.66 -4.78 -11.54
N LYS A 22 -9.89 -4.96 -12.03
CA LYS A 22 -10.65 -3.93 -12.74
C LYS A 22 -10.95 -2.73 -11.84
N ALA A 23 -11.48 -2.96 -10.65
CA ALA A 23 -11.81 -1.91 -9.67
C ALA A 23 -10.55 -1.16 -9.19
N PHE A 24 -9.46 -1.88 -8.90
CA PHE A 24 -8.17 -1.30 -8.56
C PHE A 24 -7.59 -0.41 -9.66
N ASN A 25 -7.62 -0.87 -10.91
CA ASN A 25 -7.15 -0.08 -12.05
C ASN A 25 -7.99 1.19 -12.25
N TYR A 26 -9.31 1.11 -12.08
CA TYR A 26 -10.18 2.26 -12.09
C TYR A 26 -9.83 3.23 -10.96
N TRP A 27 -9.74 2.74 -9.72
CA TRP A 27 -9.39 3.52 -8.52
C TRP A 27 -8.08 4.28 -8.65
N ARG A 28 -7.08 3.67 -9.28
CA ARG A 28 -5.80 4.33 -9.57
C ARG A 28 -5.93 5.44 -10.61
N ARG A 29 -6.72 5.23 -11.65
CA ARG A 29 -6.90 6.16 -12.76
C ARG A 29 -7.62 7.45 -12.34
N ILE A 30 -8.56 7.38 -11.40
CA ILE A 30 -9.36 8.53 -10.98
C ILE A 30 -8.67 9.42 -9.93
N GLY A 31 -7.43 9.16 -9.62
CA GLY A 31 -6.69 9.88 -8.58
C GLY A 31 -5.33 10.41 -9.02
N ASN A 32 -4.77 11.28 -8.18
CA ASN A 32 -3.46 11.88 -8.36
C ASN A 32 -2.35 11.18 -7.53
N TYR A 33 -2.54 9.90 -7.21
CA TYR A 33 -1.63 9.17 -6.33
C TYR A 33 -0.16 9.23 -6.80
N ILE A 34 0.09 8.97 -8.08
CA ILE A 34 1.46 8.99 -8.64
C ILE A 34 2.06 10.40 -8.58
N GLU A 35 1.29 11.44 -8.92
CA GLU A 35 1.75 12.83 -8.83
C GLU A 35 2.07 13.23 -7.38
N ALA A 36 1.23 12.82 -6.43
CA ALA A 36 1.46 13.07 -5.00
C ALA A 36 2.76 12.40 -4.52
N VAL A 37 3.02 11.15 -4.93
CA VAL A 37 4.26 10.45 -4.61
C VAL A 37 5.47 11.14 -5.24
N HIS A 38 5.40 11.57 -6.50
CA HIS A 38 6.49 12.30 -7.14
C HIS A 38 6.85 13.56 -6.37
N LYS A 39 5.85 14.41 -6.06
CA LYS A 39 6.05 15.63 -5.30
C LYS A 39 6.68 15.35 -3.94
N TRP A 40 6.10 14.41 -3.19
CA TRP A 40 6.60 14.01 -1.88
C TRP A 40 8.03 13.44 -1.95
N THR A 41 8.35 12.67 -2.99
CA THR A 41 9.69 12.11 -3.20
C THR A 41 10.72 13.23 -3.43
N ASP A 42 10.35 14.28 -4.14
CA ASP A 42 11.22 15.43 -4.38
C ASP A 42 11.49 16.23 -3.11
N GLU A 43 10.50 16.39 -2.25
CA GLU A 43 10.54 17.25 -1.06
C GLU A 43 11.07 16.50 0.17
N THR A 44 10.60 15.26 0.40
CA THR A 44 10.81 14.54 1.67
C THR A 44 11.71 13.33 1.54
N PHE A 45 11.47 12.44 0.56
CA PHE A 45 12.25 11.21 0.41
C PHE A 45 13.73 11.51 0.19
N TYR A 46 14.05 12.54 -0.60
CA TYR A 46 15.44 12.91 -0.86
C TYR A 46 16.18 13.21 0.44
N VAL A 47 15.61 14.02 1.31
CA VAL A 47 16.23 14.41 2.60
C VAL A 47 16.30 13.23 3.57
N HIS A 48 15.20 12.50 3.71
CA HIS A 48 15.08 11.46 4.75
C HIS A 48 15.70 10.11 4.37
N VAL A 49 15.93 9.87 3.08
CA VAL A 49 16.53 8.60 2.60
C VAL A 49 17.84 8.85 1.87
N VAL A 50 17.84 9.64 0.78
CA VAL A 50 19.02 9.76 -0.07
C VAL A 50 20.19 10.41 0.67
N GLU A 51 19.96 11.56 1.31
CA GLU A 51 21.02 12.27 2.06
C GLU A 51 21.50 11.46 3.26
N LYS A 52 20.60 10.77 3.98
CA LYS A 52 20.98 9.90 5.10
C LYS A 52 21.80 8.69 4.64
N LEU A 53 21.45 8.06 3.52
CA LEU A 53 22.26 7.00 2.95
C LEU A 53 23.65 7.50 2.58
N VAL A 54 23.75 8.64 1.90
CA VAL A 54 25.06 9.22 1.56
C VAL A 54 25.87 9.51 2.82
N ALA A 55 25.28 10.07 3.86
CA ALA A 55 25.96 10.36 5.12
C ALA A 55 26.43 9.10 5.86
N ASN A 56 25.66 7.99 5.77
CA ASN A 56 25.96 6.78 6.54
C ASN A 56 26.86 5.79 5.80
N ILE A 57 26.73 5.67 4.48
CA ILE A 57 27.41 4.64 3.68
C ILE A 57 28.22 5.19 2.49
N GLY A 58 28.28 6.53 2.30
CA GLY A 58 28.92 7.17 1.16
C GLY A 58 28.00 7.25 -0.08
N ASP A 59 28.53 7.83 -1.16
CA ASP A 59 27.80 8.14 -2.41
C ASP A 59 28.00 7.10 -3.53
N GLY A 60 28.52 5.91 -3.22
CA GLY A 60 28.80 4.87 -4.19
C GLY A 60 30.00 5.16 -5.12
N SER A 61 30.84 6.14 -4.78
CA SER A 61 32.09 6.45 -5.51
C SER A 61 33.11 5.30 -5.48
N ASP A 62 32.96 4.34 -4.56
CA ASP A 62 33.73 3.09 -4.50
C ASP A 62 33.38 2.09 -5.61
N GLY A 63 32.42 2.42 -6.47
CA GLY A 63 31.99 1.63 -7.62
C GLY A 63 31.09 0.44 -7.29
N LYS A 64 30.79 0.20 -6.00
CA LYS A 64 29.86 -0.85 -5.59
C LYS A 64 28.41 -0.41 -5.81
N PRO A 65 27.50 -1.33 -6.19
CA PRO A 65 26.09 -0.97 -6.36
C PRO A 65 25.41 -0.75 -4.99
N LEU A 66 24.53 0.26 -4.94
CA LEU A 66 23.56 0.36 -3.86
C LEU A 66 22.62 -0.84 -3.93
N ARG A 67 22.47 -1.58 -2.83
CA ARG A 67 21.60 -2.76 -2.75
C ARG A 67 20.23 -2.34 -2.26
N VAL A 68 19.22 -2.57 -3.08
CA VAL A 68 17.82 -2.19 -2.82
C VAL A 68 16.95 -3.44 -2.75
N LEU A 69 15.95 -3.44 -1.87
CA LEU A 69 14.88 -4.43 -1.81
C LEU A 69 13.54 -3.74 -1.95
N GLY A 70 12.76 -4.12 -2.96
CA GLY A 70 11.36 -3.73 -3.10
C GLY A 70 10.44 -4.87 -2.67
N VAL A 71 9.51 -4.60 -1.74
CA VAL A 71 8.56 -5.59 -1.22
C VAL A 71 7.13 -5.26 -1.61
N GLY A 72 6.50 -6.13 -2.39
CA GLY A 72 5.18 -5.90 -2.96
C GLY A 72 5.21 -4.75 -3.96
N SER A 73 6.23 -4.75 -4.83
CA SER A 73 6.53 -3.65 -5.75
C SER A 73 5.48 -3.44 -6.85
N GLY A 74 4.57 -4.39 -7.02
CA GLY A 74 3.55 -4.36 -8.06
C GLY A 74 4.18 -4.22 -9.45
N ARG A 75 3.73 -3.22 -10.24
CA ARG A 75 4.32 -2.91 -11.55
C ARG A 75 5.43 -1.87 -11.50
N GLY A 76 5.98 -1.63 -10.32
CA GLY A 76 7.20 -0.84 -10.09
C GLY A 76 7.04 0.67 -10.20
N GLU A 77 5.85 1.21 -10.41
CA GLU A 77 5.66 2.64 -10.68
C GLU A 77 6.19 3.52 -9.56
N ILE A 78 5.91 3.17 -8.30
CA ILE A 78 6.38 3.91 -7.12
C ILE A 78 7.86 3.67 -6.88
N GLU A 79 8.28 2.41 -6.95
CA GLU A 79 9.68 2.06 -6.73
C GLU A 79 10.62 2.73 -7.74
N LEU A 80 10.21 2.82 -9.01
CA LEU A 80 11.00 3.54 -10.03
C LEU A 80 11.17 5.03 -9.71
N VAL A 81 10.20 5.68 -9.04
CA VAL A 81 10.36 7.07 -8.58
C VAL A 81 11.52 7.15 -7.57
N PHE A 82 11.56 6.23 -6.61
CA PHE A 82 12.63 6.19 -5.61
C PHE A 82 13.98 5.84 -6.21
N LEU A 83 14.03 4.82 -7.08
CA LEU A 83 15.25 4.40 -7.74
C LEU A 83 15.86 5.52 -8.57
N ASN A 84 15.05 6.31 -9.29
CA ASN A 84 15.51 7.47 -10.04
C ASN A 84 16.09 8.57 -9.12
N LYS A 85 15.56 8.73 -7.91
CA LYS A 85 16.13 9.68 -6.94
C LYS A 85 17.44 9.17 -6.34
N LEU A 86 17.52 7.88 -6.05
CA LEU A 86 18.75 7.26 -5.58
C LEU A 86 19.88 7.34 -6.61
N LEU A 87 19.59 7.25 -7.91
CA LEU A 87 20.58 7.40 -8.99
C LEU A 87 21.28 8.78 -9.01
N LEU A 88 20.69 9.80 -8.42
CA LEU A 88 21.33 11.11 -8.32
C LEU A 88 22.62 11.08 -7.48
N LYS A 89 22.77 10.09 -6.61
CA LYS A 89 23.91 9.91 -5.71
C LYS A 89 24.62 8.57 -5.86
N PHE A 90 23.92 7.54 -6.30
CA PHE A 90 24.44 6.18 -6.42
C PHE A 90 24.43 5.74 -7.89
N PRO A 91 25.56 5.77 -8.59
CA PRO A 91 25.60 5.56 -10.05
C PRO A 91 25.24 4.14 -10.48
N LYS A 92 25.26 3.17 -9.56
CA LYS A 92 24.87 1.79 -9.80
C LYS A 92 23.91 1.32 -8.71
N ILE A 93 22.80 0.71 -9.10
CA ILE A 93 21.82 0.17 -8.18
C ILE A 93 21.52 -1.28 -8.55
N HIS A 94 21.56 -2.17 -7.55
CA HIS A 94 21.09 -3.55 -7.64
C HIS A 94 19.82 -3.69 -6.84
N THR A 95 18.72 -4.01 -7.52
CA THR A 95 17.39 -4.10 -6.90
C THR A 95 16.89 -5.55 -6.92
N CYS A 96 16.61 -6.09 -5.73
CA CYS A 96 15.83 -7.30 -5.56
C CYS A 96 14.35 -6.93 -5.46
N VAL A 97 13.51 -7.45 -6.35
CA VAL A 97 12.08 -7.15 -6.42
C VAL A 97 11.28 -8.37 -5.99
N VAL A 98 10.54 -8.27 -4.89
CA VAL A 98 9.67 -9.33 -4.37
C VAL A 98 8.22 -8.98 -4.66
N GLU A 99 7.59 -9.72 -5.59
CA GLU A 99 6.20 -9.49 -6.00
C GLU A 99 5.52 -10.84 -6.30
N PRO A 100 4.47 -11.24 -5.57
CA PRO A 100 3.83 -12.54 -5.76
C PRO A 100 2.99 -12.62 -7.05
N CYS A 101 2.49 -11.49 -7.57
CA CYS A 101 1.69 -11.48 -8.79
C CYS A 101 2.56 -11.45 -10.04
N ALA A 102 2.69 -12.59 -10.73
CA ALA A 102 3.52 -12.74 -11.93
C ALA A 102 3.17 -11.73 -13.04
N ASN A 103 1.88 -11.38 -13.19
CA ASN A 103 1.44 -10.40 -14.19
C ASN A 103 1.97 -8.98 -13.86
N LEU A 104 1.90 -8.56 -12.58
CA LEU A 104 2.44 -7.27 -12.15
C LEU A 104 3.96 -7.23 -12.30
N LEU A 105 4.64 -8.31 -11.95
CA LEU A 105 6.08 -8.44 -12.11
C LEU A 105 6.51 -8.32 -13.58
N THR A 106 5.78 -8.97 -14.50
CA THR A 106 6.01 -8.86 -15.95
C THR A 106 5.80 -7.42 -16.45
N GLN A 107 4.80 -6.72 -15.94
CA GLN A 107 4.59 -5.30 -16.26
C GLN A 107 5.74 -4.45 -15.74
N TYR A 108 6.26 -4.71 -14.55
CA TYR A 108 7.42 -4.01 -14.02
C TYR A 108 8.65 -4.21 -14.93
N GLN A 109 8.95 -5.46 -15.29
CA GLN A 109 10.04 -5.79 -16.21
C GLN A 109 9.91 -5.05 -17.54
N HIS A 110 8.68 -4.91 -18.06
CA HIS A 110 8.43 -4.16 -19.29
C HIS A 110 8.70 -2.65 -19.11
N ASN A 111 8.25 -2.06 -18.00
CA ASN A 111 8.38 -0.64 -17.72
C ASN A 111 9.84 -0.15 -17.58
N ILE A 112 10.77 -1.06 -17.32
CA ILE A 112 12.21 -0.71 -17.14
C ILE A 112 13.08 -1.00 -18.36
N LYS A 113 12.60 -1.75 -19.37
CA LYS A 113 13.43 -2.20 -20.51
C LYS A 113 14.21 -1.08 -21.21
N GLU A 114 13.64 0.12 -21.25
CA GLU A 114 14.26 1.29 -21.91
C GLU A 114 15.14 2.13 -20.97
N LYS A 115 15.14 1.84 -19.65
CA LYS A 115 15.81 2.68 -18.63
C LYS A 115 17.00 2.00 -17.94
N ALA A 116 17.39 0.81 -18.36
CA ALA A 116 18.12 -0.15 -17.53
C ALA A 116 19.65 -0.09 -17.53
N THR A 117 20.32 0.97 -17.98
CA THR A 117 21.79 0.97 -18.04
C THR A 117 22.49 1.01 -16.69
N ASN A 118 21.85 1.60 -15.66
CA ASN A 118 22.41 1.80 -14.32
C ASN A 118 21.77 0.89 -13.25
N PHE A 119 20.82 0.05 -13.66
CA PHE A 119 20.12 -0.88 -12.79
C PHE A 119 20.45 -2.33 -13.13
N THR A 120 20.58 -3.14 -12.10
CA THR A 120 20.50 -4.59 -12.20
C THR A 120 19.37 -5.09 -11.33
N PHE A 121 18.63 -6.11 -11.78
CA PHE A 121 17.45 -6.60 -11.08
C PHE A 121 17.57 -8.09 -10.78
N ASP A 122 17.13 -8.47 -9.58
CA ASP A 122 16.82 -9.83 -9.17
C ASP A 122 15.31 -9.94 -8.98
N TRP A 123 14.64 -10.75 -9.78
CA TRP A 123 13.19 -10.87 -9.83
C TRP A 123 12.70 -12.05 -9.01
N GLN A 124 11.99 -11.80 -7.91
CA GLN A 124 11.49 -12.80 -7.00
C GLN A 124 9.96 -12.89 -7.08
N ASN A 125 9.43 -13.79 -7.93
CA ASN A 125 7.98 -14.03 -8.04
C ASN A 125 7.53 -14.94 -6.90
N ARG A 126 7.36 -14.37 -5.72
CA ARG A 126 6.96 -15.06 -4.48
C ARG A 126 6.39 -14.10 -3.45
N THR A 127 5.75 -14.63 -2.42
CA THR A 127 5.34 -13.84 -1.25
C THR A 127 6.54 -13.39 -0.44
N PHE A 128 6.33 -12.36 0.40
CA PHE A 128 7.40 -11.87 1.28
C PHE A 128 7.82 -12.96 2.28
N GLU A 129 6.88 -13.73 2.82
CA GLU A 129 7.17 -14.81 3.76
C GLU A 129 8.03 -15.92 3.12
N GLU A 130 7.78 -16.27 1.88
CA GLU A 130 8.61 -17.22 1.13
C GLU A 130 10.00 -16.66 0.87
N PHE A 131 10.10 -15.37 0.56
CA PHE A 131 11.37 -14.69 0.39
C PHE A 131 12.19 -14.67 1.68
N VAL A 132 11.56 -14.31 2.82
CA VAL A 132 12.23 -14.29 4.14
C VAL A 132 12.82 -15.66 4.48
N LYS A 133 12.08 -16.75 4.24
CA LYS A 133 12.58 -18.11 4.48
C LYS A 133 13.86 -18.41 3.71
N LEU A 134 13.96 -17.97 2.45
CA LEU A 134 15.16 -18.15 1.64
C LEU A 134 16.33 -17.27 2.11
N GLN A 135 16.05 -16.15 2.74
CA GLN A 135 17.07 -15.23 3.23
C GLN A 135 17.60 -15.58 4.63
N GLN A 136 16.98 -16.55 5.34
CA GLN A 136 17.39 -16.93 6.71
C GLN A 136 18.85 -17.37 6.81
N GLU A 137 19.38 -18.03 5.78
CA GLU A 137 20.77 -18.47 5.72
C GLU A 137 21.71 -17.46 5.04
N SER A 138 21.17 -16.34 4.57
CA SER A 138 21.90 -15.32 3.82
C SER A 138 22.43 -14.23 4.75
N SER A 139 23.72 -13.93 4.65
CA SER A 139 24.32 -12.74 5.25
C SER A 139 24.09 -11.46 4.44
N PHE A 140 23.40 -11.55 3.30
CA PHE A 140 23.17 -10.43 2.40
C PHE A 140 22.25 -9.38 3.03
N LYS A 141 22.68 -8.11 3.01
CA LYS A 141 21.95 -6.98 3.59
C LYS A 141 21.72 -5.91 2.54
N TYR A 142 20.59 -5.19 2.69
CA TYR A 142 20.16 -4.13 1.79
C TYR A 142 20.46 -2.75 2.40
N HIS A 143 20.87 -1.80 1.57
CA HIS A 143 21.10 -0.42 2.00
C HIS A 143 19.78 0.36 2.02
N PHE A 144 18.88 0.07 1.09
CA PHE A 144 17.54 0.63 1.07
C PHE A 144 16.50 -0.47 0.90
N ILE A 145 15.43 -0.40 1.68
CA ILE A 145 14.27 -1.28 1.55
C ILE A 145 13.02 -0.42 1.40
N SER A 146 12.16 -0.74 0.44
CA SER A 146 10.84 -0.13 0.27
C SER A 146 9.72 -1.16 0.41
N ALA A 147 8.72 -0.85 1.24
CA ALA A 147 7.50 -1.62 1.43
C ALA A 147 6.28 -0.69 1.33
N CYS A 148 5.94 -0.30 0.08
CA CYS A 148 4.92 0.71 -0.17
C CYS A 148 3.57 0.07 -0.45
N ASN A 149 2.59 0.34 0.42
CA ASN A 149 1.22 -0.22 0.33
C ASN A 149 1.19 -1.74 0.17
N SER A 150 2.14 -2.44 0.77
CA SER A 150 2.27 -3.90 0.72
C SER A 150 2.07 -4.59 2.06
N MET A 151 2.21 -3.87 3.17
CA MET A 151 2.08 -4.43 4.53
C MET A 151 0.65 -4.85 4.91
N TYR A 152 -0.33 -4.56 4.06
CA TYR A 152 -1.70 -5.10 4.21
C TYR A 152 -1.76 -6.63 4.06
N TYR A 153 -0.88 -7.19 3.22
CA TYR A 153 -0.99 -8.56 2.71
C TYR A 153 -0.08 -9.56 3.42
N VAL A 154 0.83 -9.10 4.30
CA VAL A 154 1.69 -10.00 5.07
C VAL A 154 0.89 -10.73 6.14
N LYS A 155 1.19 -12.01 6.40
CA LYS A 155 0.45 -12.83 7.38
C LYS A 155 0.62 -12.30 8.81
N ASN A 156 1.85 -12.07 9.22
CA ASN A 156 2.22 -11.55 10.53
C ASN A 156 3.00 -10.25 10.37
N LEU A 157 2.39 -9.13 10.75
CA LEU A 157 3.00 -7.81 10.61
C LEU A 157 4.26 -7.64 11.47
N GLN A 158 4.25 -8.20 12.68
CA GLN A 158 5.39 -8.10 13.60
C GLN A 158 6.62 -8.85 13.04
N GLU A 159 6.43 -10.09 12.60
CA GLU A 159 7.49 -10.87 11.96
C GLU A 159 8.00 -10.21 10.67
N ALA A 160 7.09 -9.64 9.88
CA ALA A 160 7.45 -8.95 8.65
C ALA A 160 8.31 -7.70 8.93
N LEU A 161 7.89 -6.85 9.87
CA LEU A 161 8.64 -5.63 10.21
C LEU A 161 10.00 -5.96 10.84
N GLN A 162 10.08 -6.97 11.70
CA GLN A 162 11.34 -7.46 12.24
C GLN A 162 12.27 -7.97 11.13
N SER A 163 11.75 -8.79 10.21
CA SER A 163 12.52 -9.33 9.10
C SER A 163 13.04 -8.23 8.17
N LEU A 164 12.23 -7.21 7.86
CA LEU A 164 12.66 -6.05 7.08
C LEU A 164 13.80 -5.30 7.77
N TYR A 165 13.69 -5.08 9.09
CA TYR A 165 14.73 -4.42 9.88
C TYR A 165 16.02 -5.23 9.94
N ASP A 166 15.91 -6.55 10.10
CA ASP A 166 17.06 -7.46 10.16
C ASP A 166 17.81 -7.53 8.82
N MET A 167 17.10 -7.42 7.70
CA MET A 167 17.69 -7.38 6.36
C MET A 167 18.37 -6.06 6.02
N LEU A 168 18.19 -4.98 6.81
CA LEU A 168 18.93 -3.74 6.60
C LEU A 168 20.41 -3.91 6.92
N ALA A 169 21.26 -3.34 6.07
CA ALA A 169 22.67 -3.10 6.36
C ALA A 169 22.82 -2.05 7.48
N PRO A 170 23.90 -2.05 8.26
CA PRO A 170 24.25 -0.92 9.12
C PRO A 170 24.25 0.38 8.29
N GLY A 171 23.68 1.46 8.83
CA GLY A 171 23.49 2.72 8.12
C GLY A 171 22.41 2.72 7.03
N GLY A 172 21.75 1.59 6.74
CA GLY A 172 20.70 1.45 5.75
C GLY A 172 19.36 2.05 6.21
N SER A 173 18.47 2.28 5.23
CA SER A 173 17.15 2.89 5.43
C SER A 173 16.01 1.98 4.94
N LEU A 174 14.93 1.91 5.72
CA LEU A 174 13.67 1.26 5.35
C LEU A 174 12.57 2.32 5.27
N LEU A 175 11.83 2.30 4.18
CA LEU A 175 10.62 3.10 3.98
C LEU A 175 9.40 2.18 3.93
N ILE A 176 8.45 2.43 4.81
CA ILE A 176 7.12 1.79 4.77
C ILE A 176 6.09 2.88 4.50
N THR A 177 5.23 2.71 3.49
CA THR A 177 4.06 3.57 3.31
C THR A 177 2.79 2.76 3.45
N ILE A 178 1.81 3.31 4.15
CA ILE A 178 0.52 2.67 4.40
C ILE A 178 -0.57 3.73 4.59
N THR A 179 -1.83 3.37 4.32
CA THR A 179 -2.99 4.25 4.56
C THR A 179 -3.02 4.74 6.01
N ALA A 180 -3.25 6.05 6.18
CA ALA A 180 -3.45 6.66 7.49
C ALA A 180 -4.72 6.13 8.17
N ASP A 181 -4.64 5.87 9.48
CA ASP A 181 -5.77 5.37 10.28
C ASP A 181 -6.82 6.45 10.59
N TYR A 182 -6.48 7.72 10.44
CA TYR A 182 -7.29 8.87 10.87
C TYR A 182 -8.00 9.62 9.74
N THR A 183 -7.77 9.26 8.46
CA THR A 183 -8.42 9.89 7.31
C THR A 183 -8.90 8.88 6.26
N GLY A 184 -9.83 9.31 5.41
CA GLY A 184 -10.26 8.60 4.21
C GLY A 184 -10.54 7.11 4.41
N SER A 185 -9.82 6.28 3.67
CA SER A 185 -10.01 4.82 3.68
C SER A 185 -9.77 4.21 5.07
N GLY A 186 -8.78 4.69 5.83
CA GLY A 186 -8.52 4.18 7.18
C GLY A 186 -9.70 4.37 8.11
N LYS A 187 -10.32 5.56 8.10
CA LYS A 187 -11.55 5.82 8.88
C LYS A 187 -12.72 4.99 8.39
N LEU A 188 -12.92 4.91 7.08
CA LEU A 188 -13.98 4.09 6.50
C LEU A 188 -13.89 2.64 6.98
N TRP A 189 -12.71 2.02 6.88
CA TRP A 189 -12.52 0.63 7.27
C TRP A 189 -12.61 0.39 8.78
N ARG A 190 -12.24 1.37 9.60
CA ARG A 190 -12.43 1.31 11.06
C ARG A 190 -13.89 1.44 11.47
N THR A 191 -14.65 2.26 10.74
CA THR A 191 -16.09 2.44 10.98
C THR A 191 -16.88 1.21 10.55
N PHE A 192 -16.44 0.55 9.48
CA PHE A 192 -17.08 -0.63 8.90
C PHE A 192 -16.08 -1.80 8.80
N PRO A 193 -15.71 -2.42 9.95
CA PRO A 193 -14.61 -3.40 10.02
C PRO A 193 -14.89 -4.71 9.31
N TYR A 194 -16.14 -4.97 8.93
CA TYR A 194 -16.57 -6.17 8.21
C TYR A 194 -16.39 -6.10 6.70
N PHE A 195 -15.98 -4.96 6.15
CA PHE A 195 -15.69 -4.84 4.71
C PHE A 195 -14.53 -5.77 4.31
N GLY A 196 -14.70 -6.50 3.20
CA GLY A 196 -13.71 -7.44 2.70
C GLY A 196 -13.51 -8.69 3.56
N SER A 197 -14.35 -8.92 4.59
CA SER A 197 -14.36 -10.16 5.37
C SER A 197 -15.47 -11.09 4.88
N GLU A 198 -15.22 -12.40 4.90
CA GLU A 198 -16.29 -13.39 4.74
C GLU A 198 -17.19 -13.35 5.99
N THR A 199 -18.42 -12.87 5.83
CA THR A 199 -19.42 -12.94 6.90
C THR A 199 -19.95 -14.37 6.99
N SER A 200 -19.29 -15.22 7.76
CA SER A 200 -19.72 -16.58 8.05
C SER A 200 -20.38 -16.71 9.43
N SER A 201 -21.29 -15.81 9.81
CA SER A 201 -22.12 -16.02 11.00
C SER A 201 -23.49 -15.41 10.83
N GLN A 202 -24.53 -16.25 10.98
CA GLN A 202 -25.94 -15.88 10.91
C GLN A 202 -26.42 -15.01 12.10
N ASP A 203 -25.56 -14.67 13.05
CA ASP A 203 -25.89 -14.03 14.32
C ASP A 203 -25.16 -12.70 14.59
N GLY A 204 -24.50 -12.10 13.59
CA GLY A 204 -24.00 -10.72 13.71
C GLY A 204 -22.96 -10.48 14.82
N SER A 205 -22.46 -11.52 15.48
CA SER A 205 -21.39 -11.38 16.45
C SER A 205 -20.02 -11.46 15.74
N PRO A 206 -19.11 -10.51 15.97
CA PRO A 206 -17.76 -10.59 15.42
C PRO A 206 -17.03 -11.75 16.11
N ASN A 207 -16.89 -12.88 15.40
CA ASN A 207 -16.03 -13.95 15.89
C ASN A 207 -14.59 -13.45 15.96
N SER A 208 -14.02 -13.49 17.13
CA SER A 208 -12.77 -12.90 17.59
C SER A 208 -11.48 -13.51 17.03
N ALA A 209 -11.48 -14.12 15.85
CA ALA A 209 -10.31 -14.90 15.40
C ALA A 209 -9.85 -14.69 13.94
N SER A 210 -10.49 -13.85 13.14
CA SER A 210 -9.93 -13.48 11.84
C SER A 210 -10.19 -12.01 11.52
N SER A 211 -9.48 -11.11 12.20
CA SER A 211 -9.37 -9.75 11.70
C SER A 211 -8.80 -9.84 10.29
N SER A 212 -9.61 -9.50 9.29
CA SER A 212 -9.19 -9.51 7.90
C SER A 212 -7.91 -8.67 7.79
N SER A 213 -6.80 -9.31 7.44
CA SER A 213 -5.48 -8.69 7.33
C SER A 213 -5.46 -7.49 6.36
N HIS A 214 -6.50 -7.36 5.54
CA HIS A 214 -6.63 -6.36 4.48
C HIS A 214 -6.96 -4.94 4.96
N HIS A 215 -7.34 -4.75 6.23
CA HIS A 215 -7.66 -3.42 6.80
C HIS A 215 -6.58 -2.89 7.74
N ARG A 216 -5.34 -3.31 7.55
CA ARG A 216 -4.23 -2.71 8.29
C ARG A 216 -4.03 -1.26 7.85
N ASP A 217 -3.61 -0.43 8.80
CA ASP A 217 -3.40 1.00 8.63
C ASP A 217 -2.15 1.46 9.40
N SER A 218 -1.88 2.75 9.40
CA SER A 218 -0.69 3.31 10.04
C SER A 218 -0.61 3.03 11.54
N ALA A 219 -1.74 2.95 12.25
CA ALA A 219 -1.71 2.64 13.69
C ALA A 219 -1.22 1.22 13.97
N HIS A 220 -1.49 0.26 13.10
CA HIS A 220 -0.97 -1.11 13.24
C HIS A 220 0.55 -1.13 13.10
N VAL A 221 1.11 -0.46 12.08
CA VAL A 221 2.56 -0.35 11.88
C VAL A 221 3.21 0.38 13.05
N HIS A 222 2.64 1.52 13.47
CA HIS A 222 3.10 2.30 14.61
C HIS A 222 3.20 1.44 15.89
N ASN A 223 2.13 0.71 16.22
CA ASN A 223 2.09 -0.13 17.42
C ASN A 223 3.16 -1.23 17.39
N VAL A 224 3.33 -1.90 16.26
CA VAL A 224 4.34 -2.96 16.12
C VAL A 224 5.76 -2.40 16.20
N LEU A 225 6.08 -1.29 15.53
CA LEU A 225 7.40 -0.68 15.61
C LEU A 225 7.76 -0.27 17.05
N ARG A 226 6.77 0.24 17.82
CA ARG A 226 6.96 0.54 19.25
C ARG A 226 7.21 -0.70 20.08
N GLN A 227 6.46 -1.79 19.85
CA GLN A 227 6.67 -3.07 20.54
C GLN A 227 8.05 -3.67 20.26
N LEU A 228 8.53 -3.53 19.03
CA LEU A 228 9.86 -3.97 18.61
C LEU A 228 10.99 -3.02 19.04
N HIS A 229 10.68 -1.89 19.66
CA HIS A 229 11.64 -0.83 20.01
C HIS A 229 12.47 -0.35 18.81
N ILE A 230 11.90 -0.38 17.60
CA ILE A 230 12.54 0.11 16.39
C ILE A 230 12.25 1.61 16.28
N PRO A 231 13.28 2.49 16.29
CA PRO A 231 13.08 3.93 16.15
C PRO A 231 12.72 4.28 14.71
N TYR A 232 11.81 5.24 14.53
CA TYR A 232 11.35 5.70 13.22
C TYR A 232 10.98 7.19 13.26
N HIS A 233 11.00 7.81 12.09
CA HIS A 233 10.43 9.13 11.81
C HIS A 233 9.18 8.96 10.95
N ILE A 234 8.22 9.85 11.08
CA ILE A 234 6.96 9.83 10.33
C ILE A 234 6.84 11.10 9.48
N ASP A 235 6.41 10.93 8.25
CA ASP A 235 5.89 11.97 7.38
C ASP A 235 4.65 11.44 6.65
N ASN A 236 3.95 12.27 5.89
CA ASN A 236 2.77 11.86 5.14
C ASN A 236 2.66 12.59 3.80
N TYR A 237 1.88 12.01 2.91
CA TYR A 237 1.41 12.70 1.71
C TYR A 237 -0.08 12.42 1.49
N THR A 238 -0.76 13.42 0.94
CA THR A 238 -2.19 13.37 0.66
C THR A 238 -2.43 13.14 -0.80
N CYS A 239 -3.35 12.25 -1.13
CA CYS A 239 -3.86 12.06 -2.47
C CYS A 239 -5.39 12.19 -2.51
N TYR A 240 -5.88 12.55 -3.68
CA TYR A 240 -7.29 12.79 -3.95
C TYR A 240 -7.77 11.89 -5.08
N ARG A 241 -9.01 11.42 -4.98
CA ARG A 241 -9.65 10.62 -6.03
C ARG A 241 -11.03 11.17 -6.33
N LYS A 242 -11.30 11.43 -7.61
CA LYS A 242 -12.59 11.94 -8.07
C LYS A 242 -13.65 10.85 -7.95
N ILE A 243 -14.57 11.02 -7.01
CA ILE A 243 -15.61 10.04 -6.67
C ILE A 243 -17.03 10.56 -6.90
N THR A 244 -17.21 11.62 -7.66
CA THR A 244 -18.52 12.21 -7.95
C THR A 244 -19.56 11.15 -8.34
N ARG A 245 -19.15 10.17 -9.16
CA ARG A 245 -20.01 9.09 -9.64
C ARG A 245 -20.52 8.14 -8.53
N CYS A 246 -19.88 8.11 -7.37
CA CYS A 246 -20.37 7.32 -6.23
C CYS A 246 -21.70 7.86 -5.69
N PHE A 247 -21.96 9.16 -5.87
CA PHE A 247 -23.15 9.85 -5.36
C PHE A 247 -24.26 10.02 -6.40
N ASP A 248 -24.03 9.59 -7.65
CA ASP A 248 -25.06 9.65 -8.68
C ASP A 248 -26.26 8.78 -8.30
N GLU A 249 -27.48 9.31 -8.45
CA GLU A 249 -28.73 8.54 -8.24
C GLU A 249 -28.83 7.38 -9.25
N LYS A 250 -28.41 7.65 -10.49
CA LYS A 250 -28.36 6.64 -11.54
C LYS A 250 -27.08 5.83 -11.43
N GLU A 251 -27.25 4.53 -11.34
CA GLU A 251 -26.13 3.59 -11.32
C GLU A 251 -25.22 3.75 -12.55
N SER A 252 -23.92 3.75 -12.31
CA SER A 252 -22.90 3.78 -13.35
C SER A 252 -21.79 2.78 -13.01
N GLU A 253 -21.21 2.16 -14.03
CA GLU A 253 -20.09 1.23 -13.86
C GLU A 253 -18.93 1.89 -13.09
N ASP A 254 -18.60 3.12 -13.44
CA ASP A 254 -17.54 3.91 -12.79
C ASP A 254 -17.82 4.15 -11.30
N GLY A 255 -19.06 4.51 -10.94
CA GLY A 255 -19.47 4.69 -9.55
C GLY A 255 -19.42 3.37 -8.75
N ASN A 256 -19.83 2.27 -9.37
CA ASN A 256 -19.78 0.95 -8.74
C ASN A 256 -18.34 0.50 -8.50
N LEU A 257 -17.46 0.62 -9.50
CA LEU A 257 -16.04 0.24 -9.33
C LEU A 257 -15.35 1.02 -8.21
N ALA A 258 -15.67 2.32 -8.07
CA ALA A 258 -15.10 3.13 -6.99
C ALA A 258 -15.65 2.74 -5.60
N LEU A 259 -16.97 2.55 -5.48
CA LEU A 259 -17.61 2.12 -4.24
C LEU A 259 -17.15 0.73 -3.81
N ASP A 260 -17.13 -0.21 -4.75
CA ASP A 260 -16.76 -1.60 -4.49
C ASP A 260 -15.30 -1.70 -4.06
N PHE A 261 -14.40 -0.89 -4.65
CA PHE A 261 -13.02 -0.82 -4.22
C PHE A 261 -12.86 -0.20 -2.83
N LEU A 262 -13.58 0.90 -2.54
CA LEU A 262 -13.54 1.57 -1.22
C LEU A 262 -14.07 0.67 -0.09
N THR A 263 -15.13 -0.08 -0.37
CA THR A 263 -15.77 -0.95 0.62
C THR A 263 -15.22 -2.37 0.62
N HIS A 264 -14.30 -2.70 -0.29
CA HIS A 264 -13.82 -4.05 -0.55
C HIS A 264 -14.95 -5.07 -0.76
N THR A 265 -16.08 -4.63 -1.32
CA THR A 265 -17.31 -5.43 -1.45
C THR A 265 -17.87 -5.33 -2.86
N ILE A 266 -18.08 -6.47 -3.53
CA ILE A 266 -18.65 -6.51 -4.88
C ILE A 266 -20.13 -6.09 -4.81
N ARG A 267 -20.55 -5.23 -5.75
CA ARG A 267 -21.92 -4.75 -5.89
C ARG A 267 -22.44 -4.10 -4.59
N PHE A 268 -21.62 -3.26 -3.97
CA PHE A 268 -21.96 -2.61 -2.71
C PHE A 268 -23.26 -1.77 -2.77
N ARG A 269 -23.68 -1.32 -3.96
CA ARG A 269 -24.98 -0.62 -4.12
C ARG A 269 -26.18 -1.50 -3.77
N ASP A 270 -26.04 -2.81 -3.83
CA ASP A 270 -27.11 -3.76 -3.46
C ASP A 270 -27.18 -4.01 -1.93
N ALA A 271 -26.30 -3.39 -1.14
CA ALA A 271 -26.31 -3.48 0.31
C ALA A 271 -27.64 -2.93 0.91
N PRO A 272 -28.00 -3.30 2.15
CA PRO A 272 -29.15 -2.72 2.83
C PRO A 272 -29.10 -1.19 2.78
N LYS A 273 -30.26 -0.58 2.49
CA LYS A 273 -30.37 0.88 2.23
C LYS A 273 -29.72 1.73 3.32
N ASP A 274 -29.95 1.35 4.58
CA ASP A 274 -29.42 2.10 5.72
C ASP A 274 -27.90 2.02 5.78
N LEU A 275 -27.33 0.83 5.53
CA LEU A 275 -25.88 0.64 5.45
C LEU A 275 -25.29 1.45 4.29
N PHE A 276 -25.88 1.37 3.10
CA PHE A 276 -25.45 2.12 1.93
C PHE A 276 -25.40 3.63 2.21
N GLN A 277 -26.47 4.18 2.85
CA GLN A 277 -26.53 5.60 3.20
C GLN A 277 -25.47 6.00 4.25
N GLN A 278 -25.25 5.17 5.28
CA GLN A 278 -24.20 5.42 6.28
C GLN A 278 -22.81 5.45 5.65
N VAL A 279 -22.52 4.53 4.73
CA VAL A 279 -21.23 4.48 4.03
C VAL A 279 -21.05 5.68 3.11
N LEU A 280 -22.08 6.05 2.35
CA LEU A 280 -22.01 7.27 1.52
C LEU A 280 -21.79 8.53 2.36
N ALA A 281 -22.45 8.64 3.51
CA ALA A 281 -22.26 9.76 4.45
C ALA A 281 -20.80 9.80 4.96
N CYS A 282 -20.24 8.66 5.36
CA CYS A 282 -18.86 8.54 5.77
C CYS A 282 -17.87 8.89 4.64
N ILE A 283 -18.09 8.39 3.42
CA ILE A 283 -17.26 8.75 2.26
C ILE A 283 -17.32 10.25 2.01
N LYS A 284 -18.50 10.87 2.11
CA LYS A 284 -18.69 12.30 1.89
C LYS A 284 -17.99 13.14 2.96
N GLU A 285 -18.00 12.72 4.22
CA GLU A 285 -17.31 13.37 5.34
C GLU A 285 -15.80 13.53 5.08
N TYR A 286 -15.18 12.50 4.47
CA TYR A 286 -13.75 12.50 4.11
C TYR A 286 -13.49 12.94 2.67
N SER A 287 -14.43 13.68 2.08
CA SER A 287 -14.30 14.20 0.72
C SER A 287 -14.35 15.74 0.73
N VAL A 288 -13.69 16.32 -0.26
CA VAL A 288 -13.74 17.75 -0.51
C VAL A 288 -14.48 18.00 -1.83
N GLN A 289 -15.38 18.98 -1.83
CA GLN A 289 -16.06 19.41 -3.03
C GLN A 289 -15.25 20.52 -3.73
N ARG A 290 -15.04 20.36 -5.04
CA ARG A 290 -14.39 21.37 -5.89
C ARG A 290 -15.25 21.55 -7.15
N GLY A 291 -16.00 22.66 -7.23
CA GLY A 291 -17.04 22.85 -8.21
C GLY A 291 -18.12 21.77 -8.07
N ASP A 292 -18.47 21.12 -9.15
CA ASP A 292 -19.46 20.03 -9.19
C ASP A 292 -18.89 18.66 -8.80
N ASP A 293 -17.58 18.57 -8.55
CA ASP A 293 -16.88 17.31 -8.33
C ASP A 293 -16.56 17.07 -6.85
N TRP A 294 -16.70 15.81 -6.45
CA TRP A 294 -16.29 15.31 -5.13
C TRP A 294 -14.99 14.53 -5.23
N PHE A 295 -14.06 14.86 -4.33
CA PHE A 295 -12.75 14.25 -4.24
C PHE A 295 -12.55 13.61 -2.87
N PHE A 296 -12.46 12.28 -2.83
CA PHE A 296 -12.12 11.54 -1.63
C PHE A 296 -10.66 11.76 -1.26
N GLN A 297 -10.44 12.20 -0.03
CA GLN A 297 -9.10 12.47 0.49
C GLN A 297 -8.57 11.23 1.22
N SER A 298 -7.39 10.81 0.85
CA SER A 298 -6.65 9.76 1.54
C SER A 298 -5.24 10.24 1.86
N GLU A 299 -4.80 10.02 3.08
CA GLU A 299 -3.41 10.21 3.47
C GLU A 299 -2.69 8.87 3.54
N HIS A 300 -1.43 8.89 3.17
CA HIS A 300 -0.50 7.78 3.37
C HIS A 300 0.57 8.21 4.35
N VAL A 301 0.73 7.43 5.40
CA VAL A 301 1.80 7.62 6.40
C VAL A 301 3.05 6.91 5.92
N CYS A 302 4.16 7.61 6.00
CA CYS A 302 5.50 7.17 5.63
C CYS A 302 6.33 6.98 6.88
N PHE A 303 6.75 5.75 7.15
CA PHE A 303 7.65 5.42 8.25
C PHE A 303 9.07 5.30 7.71
N PHE A 304 9.96 6.17 8.18
CA PHE A 304 11.38 6.15 7.87
C PHE A 304 12.14 5.52 9.03
N ILE A 305 12.80 4.42 8.76
CA ILE A 305 13.58 3.66 9.74
C ILE A 305 15.03 3.62 9.26
N THR A 306 15.96 4.02 10.12
CA THR A 306 17.39 3.95 9.80
C THR A 306 18.05 2.99 10.80
N LYS A 307 18.81 2.02 10.29
CA LYS A 307 19.58 1.11 11.13
C LYS A 307 20.86 1.82 11.59
N PRO A 308 21.21 1.81 12.86
CA PRO A 308 22.49 2.36 13.32
C PRO A 308 23.69 1.77 12.57
N THR A 309 24.75 2.58 12.43
CA THR A 309 26.03 2.18 11.81
C THR A 309 26.85 1.29 12.72
#